data_a73241e069e6bf882d0c06fbe3fc1416
#
_entry.id   a73241e069e6bf882d0c06fbe3fc1416
#
_cell.length_a   1.000
_cell.length_b   1.000
_cell.length_c   1.000
_cell.angle_alpha   90.00
_cell.angle_beta   90.00
_cell.angle_gamma   90.00
#
_symmetry.space_group_name_H-M   'P 1'
#
loop_
_entity.id
_entity.type
_entity.pdbx_description
1 polymer ?
#
loop_
_entity_poly.entity_id
_entity_poly.type
_entity_poly.pdbx_seq_one_letter_code
_entity_poly.pdbx_strand_id
1 'polypeptide(L)'
;MVLNLIPESHISSFANRVEQRRRLLELAILFYSHTEELSNWLTELKMELQSDDVSPVPSENSTADEGLSGAERMLEQFAAQRDSTLDACASTIAEGKTLLEELKSVGVSLEMDPTGSINAVQSTLDRLTGQRDELGDLWTTRKTRLDLSLQLRIFERDALELTTQYELWAEQLQSAEIPKGNLKEAESQLRNLSEHVGHIQTATYEVAQSGQELLQVLEASGLNVMSDAQYSGETRVKALLEYIADRMGDIDDLGNMRRIKLEQCIQLCQFSNDAKQVR
;
A
#
# COMPACT_ATOMS: atom_id res chain seq x y z
N MET A 1 -13.26 67.74 51.38
CA MET A 1 -13.67 66.72 50.43
C MET A 1 -12.40 66.28 49.68
N VAL A 2 -11.72 65.26 50.18
CA VAL A 2 -10.46 64.78 49.58
C VAL A 2 -10.87 63.79 48.50
N LEU A 3 -10.81 64.15 47.22
CA LEU A 3 -10.86 63.27 46.10
C LEU A 3 -9.69 62.32 46.18
N ASN A 4 -9.89 61.08 46.61
CA ASN A 4 -8.90 59.98 46.47
C ASN A 4 -8.63 59.78 44.97
N LEU A 5 -7.60 60.45 44.45
CA LEU A 5 -7.05 60.18 43.14
C LEU A 5 -6.44 58.77 43.21
N ILE A 6 -7.08 57.82 42.55
CA ILE A 6 -6.50 56.49 42.34
C ILE A 6 -5.16 56.70 41.62
N PRO A 7 -4.02 56.21 42.15
CA PRO A 7 -2.74 56.41 41.49
C PRO A 7 -2.76 55.81 40.07
N GLU A 8 -2.23 56.50 39.08
CA GLU A 8 -2.13 56.03 37.68
C GLU A 8 -1.52 54.64 37.57
N SER A 9 -0.61 54.30 38.49
CA SER A 9 -0.03 52.97 38.60
C SER A 9 -1.05 51.87 38.87
N HIS A 10 -2.09 52.13 39.67
CA HIS A 10 -3.17 51.16 39.94
C HIS A 10 -4.06 50.96 38.74
N ILE A 11 -4.36 52.03 37.98
CA ILE A 11 -5.17 51.95 36.75
C ILE A 11 -4.41 51.16 35.70
N SER A 12 -3.13 51.41 35.49
CA SER A 12 -2.27 50.72 34.57
C SER A 12 -2.10 49.21 34.93
N SER A 13 -1.90 48.92 36.22
CA SER A 13 -1.84 47.54 36.71
C SER A 13 -3.16 46.81 36.51
N PHE A 14 -4.31 47.45 36.75
CA PHE A 14 -5.61 46.87 36.51
C PHE A 14 -5.85 46.60 35.02
N ALA A 15 -5.53 47.55 34.14
CA ALA A 15 -5.65 47.38 32.70
C ALA A 15 -4.82 46.19 32.17
N ASN A 16 -3.58 46.05 32.63
CA ASN A 16 -2.69 44.93 32.29
C ASN A 16 -3.29 43.57 32.73
N ARG A 17 -3.85 43.51 33.95
CA ARG A 17 -4.50 42.29 34.47
C ARG A 17 -5.73 41.91 33.66
N VAL A 18 -6.52 42.88 33.23
CA VAL A 18 -7.70 42.65 32.37
C VAL A 18 -7.26 42.11 30.99
N GLU A 19 -6.22 42.70 30.40
CA GLU A 19 -5.70 42.27 29.10
C GLU A 19 -5.09 40.86 29.15
N GLN A 20 -4.32 40.54 30.19
CA GLN A 20 -3.80 39.19 30.41
C GLN A 20 -4.93 38.16 30.53
N ARG A 21 -6.01 38.49 31.26
CA ARG A 21 -7.15 37.61 31.43
C ARG A 21 -7.92 37.44 30.12
N ARG A 22 -8.08 38.50 29.32
CA ARG A 22 -8.67 38.43 27.99
C ARG A 22 -7.90 37.47 27.07
N ARG A 23 -6.57 37.66 27.02
CA ARG A 23 -5.68 36.79 26.22
C ARG A 23 -5.78 35.32 26.62
N LEU A 24 -5.79 35.01 27.91
CA LEU A 24 -5.98 33.64 28.39
C LEU A 24 -7.31 33.02 27.97
N LEU A 25 -8.39 33.82 28.04
CA LEU A 25 -9.71 33.37 27.62
C LEU A 25 -9.76 33.10 26.10
N GLU A 26 -9.15 33.95 25.29
CA GLU A 26 -9.04 33.80 23.85
C GLU A 26 -8.26 32.51 23.50
N LEU A 27 -7.13 32.26 24.12
CA LEU A 27 -6.35 31.05 23.96
C LEU A 27 -7.13 29.78 24.40
N ALA A 28 -7.83 29.88 25.53
CA ALA A 28 -8.64 28.77 26.04
C ALA A 28 -9.81 28.43 25.11
N ILE A 29 -10.54 29.45 24.61
CA ILE A 29 -11.63 29.25 23.67
C ILE A 29 -11.10 28.56 22.40
N LEU A 30 -10.01 29.05 21.83
CA LEU A 30 -9.41 28.49 20.63
C LEU A 30 -8.99 27.03 20.84
N PHE A 31 -8.25 26.76 21.92
CA PHE A 31 -7.78 25.41 22.24
C PHE A 31 -8.92 24.42 22.45
N TYR A 32 -9.95 24.78 23.24
CA TYR A 32 -11.06 23.86 23.52
C TYR A 32 -11.97 23.64 22.30
N SER A 33 -12.18 24.67 21.45
CA SER A 33 -12.91 24.53 20.20
C SER A 33 -12.21 23.56 19.25
N HIS A 34 -10.91 23.76 18.98
CA HIS A 34 -10.13 22.87 18.13
C HIS A 34 -10.02 21.45 18.72
N THR A 35 -9.91 21.35 20.05
CA THR A 35 -9.90 20.06 20.74
C THR A 35 -11.18 19.27 20.53
N GLU A 36 -12.33 19.91 20.61
CA GLU A 36 -13.63 19.26 20.43
C GLU A 36 -13.80 18.79 18.99
N GLU A 37 -13.52 19.64 18.01
CA GLU A 37 -13.57 19.31 16.60
C GLU A 37 -12.62 18.15 16.24
N LEU A 38 -11.38 18.25 16.70
CA LEU A 38 -10.38 17.21 16.47
C LEU A 38 -10.75 15.89 17.14
N SER A 39 -11.22 15.90 18.39
CA SER A 39 -11.63 14.69 19.10
C SER A 39 -12.78 13.96 18.42
N ASN A 40 -13.73 14.69 17.87
CA ASN A 40 -14.84 14.11 17.10
C ASN A 40 -14.31 13.46 15.81
N TRP A 41 -13.47 14.17 15.06
CA TRP A 41 -12.83 13.61 13.86
C TRP A 41 -12.00 12.36 14.18
N LEU A 42 -11.14 12.38 15.21
CA LEU A 42 -10.33 11.22 15.58
C LEU A 42 -11.19 10.01 15.94
N THR A 43 -12.37 10.24 16.52
CA THR A 43 -13.33 9.18 16.84
C THR A 43 -13.96 8.59 15.59
N GLU A 44 -14.38 9.42 14.64
CA GLU A 44 -14.92 8.99 13.34
C GLU A 44 -13.87 8.23 12.54
N LEU A 45 -12.65 8.77 12.46
CA LEU A 45 -11.53 8.14 11.78
C LEU A 45 -11.16 6.79 12.40
N LYS A 46 -11.21 6.67 13.72
CA LYS A 46 -10.99 5.39 14.42
C LYS A 46 -12.01 4.33 13.98
N MET A 47 -13.29 4.70 13.90
CA MET A 47 -14.35 3.79 13.43
C MET A 47 -14.12 3.39 11.96
N GLU A 48 -13.74 4.32 11.11
CA GLU A 48 -13.41 4.06 9.70
C GLU A 48 -12.23 3.11 9.57
N LEU A 49 -11.14 3.32 10.32
CA LEU A 49 -9.96 2.47 10.29
C LEU A 49 -10.19 1.06 10.84
N GLN A 50 -11.15 0.91 11.75
CA GLN A 50 -11.56 -0.38 12.31
C GLN A 50 -12.53 -1.15 11.41
N SER A 51 -13.17 -0.49 10.44
CA SER A 51 -14.07 -1.18 9.53
C SER A 51 -13.26 -2.07 8.56
N ASP A 52 -13.72 -3.30 8.36
CA ASP A 52 -13.08 -4.25 7.42
C ASP A 52 -13.39 -3.91 5.94
N ASP A 53 -14.25 -2.94 5.70
CA ASP A 53 -14.84 -2.61 4.40
C ASP A 53 -13.89 -1.73 3.55
N VAL A 54 -12.70 -2.24 3.21
CA VAL A 54 -11.63 -1.42 2.64
C VAL A 54 -10.95 -1.99 1.42
N SER A 55 -11.48 -2.98 0.85
CA SER A 55 -11.00 -3.34 -0.48
C SER A 55 -11.85 -2.59 -1.51
N PRO A 56 -11.21 -1.83 -2.41
CA PRO A 56 -11.86 -1.57 -3.66
C PRO A 56 -11.99 -2.94 -4.32
N VAL A 57 -13.09 -3.61 -4.06
CA VAL A 57 -13.45 -4.79 -4.85
C VAL A 57 -13.53 -4.27 -6.27
N PRO A 58 -12.62 -4.68 -7.18
CA PRO A 58 -12.75 -4.29 -8.57
C PRO A 58 -14.14 -4.72 -9.01
N SER A 59 -14.86 -3.86 -9.72
CA SER A 59 -16.09 -4.32 -10.36
C SER A 59 -15.74 -5.49 -11.27
N GLU A 60 -16.65 -6.45 -11.43
CA GLU A 60 -16.45 -7.66 -12.26
C GLU A 60 -15.94 -7.35 -13.69
N ASN A 61 -16.00 -6.10 -14.12
CA ASN A 61 -15.57 -5.62 -15.43
C ASN A 61 -14.29 -4.74 -15.39
N SER A 62 -13.61 -4.62 -14.24
CA SER A 62 -12.37 -3.83 -14.16
C SER A 62 -11.20 -4.59 -14.76
N THR A 63 -10.38 -3.89 -15.56
CA THR A 63 -9.11 -4.44 -16.04
C THR A 63 -8.10 -4.53 -14.88
N ALA A 64 -7.09 -5.38 -15.02
CA ALA A 64 -6.02 -5.52 -14.02
C ALA A 64 -5.32 -4.18 -13.74
N ASP A 65 -5.11 -3.36 -14.78
CA ASP A 65 -4.50 -2.02 -14.67
C ASP A 65 -5.38 -1.02 -13.93
N GLU A 66 -6.70 -1.08 -14.10
CA GLU A 66 -7.64 -0.24 -13.34
C GLU A 66 -7.65 -0.60 -11.86
N GLY A 67 -7.56 -1.88 -11.53
CA GLY A 67 -7.42 -2.38 -10.16
C GLY A 67 -6.13 -1.90 -9.50
N LEU A 68 -5.02 -1.94 -10.22
CA LEU A 68 -3.71 -1.47 -9.77
C LEU A 68 -3.72 0.04 -9.49
N SER A 69 -4.16 0.84 -10.48
CA SER A 69 -4.27 2.30 -10.35
C SER A 69 -5.24 2.72 -9.23
N GLY A 70 -6.27 1.91 -8.96
CA GLY A 70 -7.18 2.09 -7.83
C GLY A 70 -6.48 1.92 -6.49
N ALA A 71 -5.69 0.85 -6.33
CA ALA A 71 -4.96 0.55 -5.11
C ALA A 71 -3.87 1.61 -4.81
N GLU A 72 -3.11 2.05 -5.82
CA GLU A 72 -2.12 3.12 -5.69
C GLU A 72 -2.76 4.42 -5.22
N ARG A 73 -3.87 4.82 -5.83
CA ARG A 73 -4.62 6.04 -5.46
C ARG A 73 -5.14 5.98 -4.02
N MET A 74 -5.58 4.82 -3.56
CA MET A 74 -6.01 4.64 -2.18
C MET A 74 -4.86 4.78 -1.19
N LEU A 75 -3.67 4.25 -1.50
CA LEU A 75 -2.48 4.43 -0.68
C LEU A 75 -2.08 5.90 -0.56
N GLU A 76 -2.12 6.65 -1.67
CA GLU A 76 -1.83 8.08 -1.68
C GLU A 76 -2.85 8.87 -0.84
N GLN A 77 -4.15 8.61 -1.02
CA GLN A 77 -5.20 9.25 -0.24
C GLN A 77 -5.08 8.93 1.24
N PHE A 78 -4.78 7.69 1.58
CA PHE A 78 -4.56 7.26 2.96
C PHE A 78 -3.36 7.97 3.60
N ALA A 79 -2.24 8.09 2.89
CA ALA A 79 -1.07 8.80 3.36
C ALA A 79 -1.37 10.29 3.59
N ALA A 80 -2.06 10.94 2.66
CA ALA A 80 -2.44 12.35 2.77
C ALA A 80 -3.42 12.59 3.95
N GLN A 81 -4.39 11.71 4.16
CA GLN A 81 -5.32 11.77 5.30
C GLN A 81 -4.57 11.64 6.63
N ARG A 82 -3.66 10.67 6.74
CA ARG A 82 -2.83 10.48 7.93
C ARG A 82 -2.00 11.70 8.25
N ASP A 83 -1.27 12.23 7.27
CA ASP A 83 -0.37 13.36 7.46
C ASP A 83 -1.15 14.62 7.86
N SER A 84 -2.28 14.90 7.21
CA SER A 84 -3.18 16.01 7.59
C SER A 84 -3.71 15.86 9.02
N THR A 85 -4.04 14.65 9.45
CA THR A 85 -4.53 14.37 10.82
C THR A 85 -3.41 14.58 11.85
N LEU A 86 -2.20 14.11 11.56
CA LEU A 86 -1.04 14.30 12.45
C LEU A 86 -0.68 15.78 12.59
N ASP A 87 -0.76 16.56 11.52
CA ASP A 87 -0.52 18.01 11.55
C ASP A 87 -1.58 18.74 12.39
N ALA A 88 -2.85 18.37 12.25
CA ALA A 88 -3.93 18.91 13.08
C ALA A 88 -3.72 18.57 14.56
N CYS A 89 -3.34 17.33 14.89
CA CYS A 89 -2.99 16.93 16.25
C CYS A 89 -1.80 17.75 16.81
N ALA A 90 -0.75 17.92 16.02
CA ALA A 90 0.44 18.66 16.43
C ALA A 90 0.12 20.13 16.70
N SER A 91 -0.69 20.76 15.84
CA SER A 91 -1.15 22.14 16.00
C SER A 91 -1.96 22.33 17.28
N THR A 92 -2.99 21.52 17.50
CA THR A 92 -3.85 21.61 18.70
C THR A 92 -3.08 21.31 19.99
N ILE A 93 -2.15 20.35 19.97
CA ILE A 93 -1.27 20.08 21.11
C ILE A 93 -0.34 21.27 21.40
N ALA A 94 0.18 21.96 20.37
CA ALA A 94 1.00 23.15 20.54
C ALA A 94 0.20 24.31 21.14
N GLU A 95 -1.03 24.52 20.71
CA GLU A 95 -1.97 25.51 21.30
C GLU A 95 -2.19 25.23 22.80
N GLY A 96 -2.46 23.99 23.16
CA GLY A 96 -2.62 23.59 24.56
C GLY A 96 -1.37 23.80 25.42
N LYS A 97 -0.19 23.53 24.89
CA LYS A 97 1.08 23.82 25.55
C LYS A 97 1.29 25.32 25.77
N THR A 98 0.99 26.14 24.76
CA THR A 98 1.03 27.58 24.85
C THR A 98 0.09 28.12 25.95
N LEU A 99 -1.14 27.58 26.00
CA LEU A 99 -2.11 27.90 27.04
C LEU A 99 -1.59 27.54 28.46
N LEU A 100 -0.93 26.35 28.59
CA LEU A 100 -0.33 25.93 29.86
C LEU A 100 0.78 26.87 30.32
N GLU A 101 1.65 27.34 29.42
CA GLU A 101 2.72 28.28 29.72
C GLU A 101 2.17 29.61 30.16
N GLU A 102 1.17 30.15 29.49
CA GLU A 102 0.51 31.40 29.85
C GLU A 102 -0.22 31.27 31.21
N LEU A 103 -0.92 30.16 31.47
CA LEU A 103 -1.57 29.90 32.78
C LEU A 103 -0.56 29.89 33.93
N LYS A 104 0.61 29.26 33.72
CA LYS A 104 1.69 29.23 34.74
C LYS A 104 2.26 30.63 34.98
N SER A 105 2.49 31.40 33.91
CA SER A 105 3.05 32.75 34.01
C SER A 105 2.10 33.74 34.71
N VAL A 106 0.83 33.67 34.40
CA VAL A 106 -0.23 34.54 34.94
C VAL A 106 -0.55 34.17 36.40
N GLY A 107 -0.52 32.87 36.75
CA GLY A 107 -0.71 32.44 38.15
C GLY A 107 0.26 33.11 39.13
N VAL A 108 1.50 33.31 38.69
CA VAL A 108 2.50 34.03 39.49
C VAL A 108 2.20 35.53 39.59
N SER A 109 1.71 36.15 38.52
CA SER A 109 1.51 37.63 38.43
C SER A 109 0.19 38.10 39.03
N LEU A 110 -0.85 37.26 39.06
CA LEU A 110 -2.20 37.65 39.51
C LEU A 110 -2.56 37.18 40.92
N GLU A 111 -1.67 36.48 41.63
CA GLU A 111 -1.94 35.85 42.94
C GLU A 111 -3.20 34.93 42.91
N MET A 112 -3.49 34.35 41.74
CA MET A 112 -4.58 33.40 41.54
C MET A 112 -4.03 31.98 41.56
N ASP A 113 -4.82 31.03 42.06
CA ASP A 113 -4.48 29.60 41.96
C ASP A 113 -4.97 29.05 40.60
N PRO A 114 -4.07 28.84 39.62
CA PRO A 114 -4.41 28.29 38.30
C PRO A 114 -4.43 26.77 38.29
N THR A 115 -4.20 26.10 39.41
CA THR A 115 -3.97 24.63 39.49
C THR A 115 -5.10 23.85 38.84
N GLY A 116 -6.35 24.23 39.09
CA GLY A 116 -7.52 23.57 38.49
C GLY A 116 -7.55 23.71 36.96
N SER A 117 -7.24 24.87 36.42
CA SER A 117 -7.18 25.12 34.97
C SER A 117 -6.00 24.40 34.32
N ILE A 118 -4.84 24.39 34.95
CA ILE A 118 -3.65 23.68 34.51
C ILE A 118 -3.94 22.17 34.40
N ASN A 119 -4.54 21.60 35.44
CA ASN A 119 -4.89 20.17 35.45
C ASN A 119 -5.92 19.82 34.37
N ALA A 120 -6.90 20.69 34.13
CA ALA A 120 -7.91 20.48 33.07
C ALA A 120 -7.26 20.48 31.66
N VAL A 121 -6.38 21.47 31.38
CA VAL A 121 -5.67 21.52 30.09
C VAL A 121 -4.72 20.33 29.93
N GLN A 122 -3.97 19.96 30.97
CA GLN A 122 -3.08 18.81 30.96
C GLN A 122 -3.84 17.50 30.68
N SER A 123 -4.95 17.27 31.38
CA SER A 123 -5.80 16.10 31.15
C SER A 123 -6.34 16.04 29.72
N THR A 124 -6.67 17.20 29.13
CA THR A 124 -7.13 17.28 27.74
C THR A 124 -6.00 16.95 26.77
N LEU A 125 -4.77 17.44 27.01
CA LEU A 125 -3.60 17.12 26.21
C LEU A 125 -3.24 15.63 26.29
N ASP A 126 -3.30 15.04 27.47
CA ASP A 126 -3.04 13.62 27.67
C ASP A 126 -4.06 12.76 26.93
N ARG A 127 -5.34 13.16 26.96
CA ARG A 127 -6.41 12.49 26.18
C ARG A 127 -6.17 12.59 24.68
N LEU A 128 -5.86 13.77 24.13
CA LEU A 128 -5.57 13.94 22.70
C LEU A 128 -4.34 13.14 22.27
N THR A 129 -3.31 13.11 23.10
CA THR A 129 -2.09 12.34 22.85
C THR A 129 -2.42 10.85 22.82
N GLY A 130 -3.20 10.35 23.77
CA GLY A 130 -3.67 8.96 23.80
C GLY A 130 -4.49 8.60 22.57
N GLN A 131 -5.44 9.44 22.16
CA GLN A 131 -6.23 9.21 20.94
C GLN A 131 -5.35 9.16 19.67
N ARG A 132 -4.37 10.04 19.54
CA ARG A 132 -3.40 10.03 18.43
C ARG A 132 -2.58 8.74 18.42
N ASP A 133 -2.10 8.30 19.59
CA ASP A 133 -1.25 7.11 19.70
C ASP A 133 -2.05 5.82 19.40
N GLU A 134 -3.30 5.73 19.85
CA GLU A 134 -4.21 4.63 19.48
C GLU A 134 -4.44 4.53 17.96
N LEU A 135 -4.53 5.67 17.27
CA LEU A 135 -4.64 5.69 15.81
C LEU A 135 -3.35 5.24 15.12
N GLY A 136 -2.19 5.41 15.74
CA GLY A 136 -0.90 5.01 15.18
C GLY A 136 -0.85 3.53 14.82
N ASP A 137 -1.32 2.65 15.71
CA ASP A 137 -1.38 1.21 15.49
C ASP A 137 -2.40 0.84 14.39
N LEU A 138 -3.55 1.49 14.39
CA LEU A 138 -4.59 1.29 13.36
C LEU A 138 -4.10 1.73 11.98
N TRP A 139 -3.39 2.86 11.89
CA TRP A 139 -2.77 3.31 10.64
C TRP A 139 -1.72 2.33 10.13
N THR A 140 -0.88 1.78 11.01
CA THR A 140 0.12 0.79 10.63
C THR A 140 -0.54 -0.47 10.06
N THR A 141 -1.55 -0.99 10.75
CA THR A 141 -2.31 -2.16 10.30
C THR A 141 -3.00 -1.90 8.96
N ARG A 142 -3.64 -0.73 8.82
CA ARG A 142 -4.32 -0.35 7.57
C ARG A 142 -3.35 -0.19 6.41
N LYS A 143 -2.22 0.48 6.65
CA LYS A 143 -1.17 0.63 5.64
C LYS A 143 -0.67 -0.72 5.16
N THR A 144 -0.35 -1.64 6.08
CA THR A 144 0.10 -2.99 5.73
C THR A 144 -0.94 -3.72 4.88
N ARG A 145 -2.24 -3.63 5.21
CA ARG A 145 -3.32 -4.22 4.41
C ARG A 145 -3.39 -3.64 2.99
N LEU A 146 -3.25 -2.31 2.85
CA LEU A 146 -3.24 -1.64 1.55
C LEU A 146 -1.99 -2.00 0.72
N ASP A 147 -0.82 -2.06 1.34
CA ASP A 147 0.43 -2.47 0.69
C ASP A 147 0.31 -3.92 0.17
N LEU A 148 -0.24 -4.83 0.98
CA LEU A 148 -0.48 -6.22 0.56
C LEU A 148 -1.53 -6.33 -0.56
N SER A 149 -2.57 -5.52 -0.51
CA SER A 149 -3.56 -5.44 -1.59
C SER A 149 -2.92 -4.98 -2.90
N LEU A 150 -2.04 -3.98 -2.85
CA LEU A 150 -1.29 -3.52 -4.02
C LEU A 150 -0.38 -4.62 -4.58
N GLN A 151 0.39 -5.30 -3.73
CA GLN A 151 1.25 -6.41 -4.14
C GLN A 151 0.46 -7.56 -4.77
N LEU A 152 -0.73 -7.86 -4.23
CA LEU A 152 -1.63 -8.85 -4.82
C LEU A 152 -2.06 -8.46 -6.24
N ARG A 153 -2.41 -7.18 -6.47
CA ARG A 153 -2.78 -6.70 -7.82
C ARG A 153 -1.62 -6.76 -8.80
N ILE A 154 -0.41 -6.43 -8.36
CA ILE A 154 0.80 -6.55 -9.18
C ILE A 154 1.00 -8.01 -9.59
N PHE A 155 0.95 -8.93 -8.63
CA PHE A 155 1.10 -10.37 -8.90
C PHE A 155 0.01 -10.90 -9.83
N GLU A 156 -1.25 -10.53 -9.65
CA GLU A 156 -2.36 -10.93 -10.54
C GLU A 156 -2.16 -10.45 -11.98
N ARG A 157 -1.68 -9.22 -12.16
CA ARG A 157 -1.33 -8.67 -13.49
C ARG A 157 -0.19 -9.47 -14.13
N ASP A 158 0.89 -9.68 -13.41
CA ASP A 158 2.09 -10.37 -13.91
C ASP A 158 1.77 -11.84 -14.26
N ALA A 159 0.94 -12.51 -13.44
CA ALA A 159 0.44 -13.84 -13.72
C ALA A 159 -0.45 -13.90 -14.98
N LEU A 160 -1.32 -12.91 -15.18
CA LEU A 160 -2.16 -12.81 -16.37
C LEU A 160 -1.31 -12.57 -17.64
N GLU A 161 -0.33 -11.69 -17.57
CA GLU A 161 0.59 -11.43 -18.66
C GLU A 161 1.37 -12.68 -19.05
N LEU A 162 1.92 -13.39 -18.06
CA LEU A 162 2.63 -14.65 -18.28
C LEU A 162 1.74 -15.71 -18.93
N THR A 163 0.51 -15.89 -18.46
CA THR A 163 -0.43 -16.86 -19.02
C THR A 163 -0.82 -16.51 -20.46
N THR A 164 -0.97 -15.24 -20.79
CA THR A 164 -1.18 -14.76 -22.16
C THR A 164 0.01 -15.11 -23.07
N GLN A 165 1.23 -14.96 -22.57
CA GLN A 165 2.44 -15.35 -23.30
C GLN A 165 2.48 -16.88 -23.54
N TYR A 166 2.07 -17.69 -22.56
CA TYR A 166 1.96 -19.14 -22.75
C TYR A 166 0.99 -19.52 -23.89
N GLU A 167 -0.17 -18.90 -23.94
CA GLU A 167 -1.16 -19.16 -24.98
C GLU A 167 -0.63 -18.83 -26.38
N LEU A 168 -0.03 -17.64 -26.54
CA LEU A 168 0.58 -17.21 -27.80
C LEU A 168 1.70 -18.17 -28.23
N TRP A 169 2.52 -18.60 -27.30
CA TRP A 169 3.62 -19.49 -27.62
C TRP A 169 3.18 -20.91 -27.90
N ALA A 170 2.20 -21.43 -27.19
CA ALA A 170 1.57 -22.73 -27.50
C ALA A 170 1.02 -22.75 -28.92
N GLU A 171 0.33 -21.70 -29.35
CA GLU A 171 -0.18 -21.56 -30.71
C GLU A 171 0.97 -21.54 -31.76
N GLN A 172 2.04 -20.81 -31.50
CA GLN A 172 3.23 -20.79 -32.36
C GLN A 172 3.89 -22.16 -32.48
N LEU A 173 4.04 -22.89 -31.38
CA LEU A 173 4.62 -24.25 -31.37
C LEU A 173 3.78 -25.25 -32.16
N GLN A 174 2.45 -25.10 -32.10
CA GLN A 174 1.52 -25.98 -32.81
C GLN A 174 1.43 -25.66 -34.31
N SER A 175 1.43 -24.39 -34.66
CA SER A 175 1.25 -23.92 -36.06
C SER A 175 2.53 -23.98 -36.90
N ALA A 176 3.72 -23.95 -36.27
CA ALA A 176 4.99 -23.88 -36.99
C ALA A 176 5.28 -25.16 -37.79
N GLU A 177 5.55 -25.03 -39.09
CA GLU A 177 5.91 -26.17 -39.96
C GLU A 177 7.35 -26.65 -39.69
N ILE A 178 7.63 -27.92 -39.93
CA ILE A 178 8.96 -28.49 -39.86
C ILE A 178 9.63 -28.31 -41.23
N PRO A 179 10.85 -27.71 -41.27
CA PRO A 179 11.54 -27.45 -42.54
C PRO A 179 11.95 -28.77 -43.22
N LYS A 180 11.39 -29.04 -44.39
CA LYS A 180 11.69 -30.24 -45.15
C LYS A 180 12.96 -30.08 -45.97
N GLY A 181 14.01 -30.80 -45.64
CA GLY A 181 15.24 -30.86 -46.43
C GLY A 181 16.19 -29.63 -46.30
N ASN A 182 15.92 -28.73 -45.39
CA ASN A 182 16.77 -27.57 -45.16
C ASN A 182 17.46 -27.64 -43.76
N LEU A 183 18.70 -28.15 -43.75
CA LEU A 183 19.47 -28.32 -42.52
C LEU A 183 19.66 -27.03 -41.73
N LYS A 184 20.06 -25.94 -42.41
CA LYS A 184 20.33 -24.66 -41.77
C LYS A 184 19.09 -24.06 -41.11
N GLU A 185 17.95 -24.20 -41.75
CA GLU A 185 16.67 -23.74 -41.23
C GLU A 185 16.23 -24.56 -40.00
N ALA A 186 16.42 -25.87 -40.02
CA ALA A 186 16.11 -26.74 -38.88
C ALA A 186 16.99 -26.44 -37.69
N GLU A 187 18.29 -26.21 -37.89
CA GLU A 187 19.23 -25.82 -36.84
C GLU A 187 18.88 -24.43 -36.25
N SER A 188 18.50 -23.46 -37.12
CA SER A 188 18.06 -22.14 -36.67
C SER A 188 16.77 -22.21 -35.84
N GLN A 189 15.78 -23.00 -36.29
CA GLN A 189 14.54 -23.20 -35.52
C GLN A 189 14.78 -23.91 -34.17
N LEU A 190 15.71 -24.86 -34.13
CA LEU A 190 16.07 -25.53 -32.87
C LEU A 190 16.73 -24.57 -31.88
N ARG A 191 17.62 -23.68 -32.36
CA ARG A 191 18.26 -22.65 -31.53
C ARG A 191 17.22 -21.65 -30.99
N ASN A 192 16.37 -21.11 -31.87
CA ASN A 192 15.32 -20.19 -31.48
C ASN A 192 14.35 -20.81 -30.45
N LEU A 193 14.01 -22.09 -30.64
CA LEU A 193 13.20 -22.86 -29.66
C LEU A 193 13.88 -22.90 -28.29
N SER A 194 15.19 -23.25 -28.23
CA SER A 194 15.95 -23.29 -26.98
C SER A 194 15.99 -21.93 -26.27
N GLU A 195 16.21 -20.84 -27.01
CA GLU A 195 16.25 -19.48 -26.47
C GLU A 195 14.87 -19.09 -25.90
N HIS A 196 13.79 -19.35 -26.64
CA HIS A 196 12.43 -19.04 -26.16
C HIS A 196 12.03 -19.86 -24.92
N VAL A 197 12.37 -21.17 -24.90
CA VAL A 197 12.14 -21.99 -23.69
C VAL A 197 12.85 -21.39 -22.49
N GLY A 198 14.13 -21.00 -22.64
CA GLY A 198 14.89 -20.38 -21.57
C GLY A 198 14.27 -19.08 -21.06
N HIS A 199 13.79 -18.23 -21.95
CA HIS A 199 13.11 -16.98 -21.58
C HIS A 199 11.81 -17.23 -20.79
N ILE A 200 10.97 -18.13 -21.27
CA ILE A 200 9.71 -18.45 -20.59
C ILE A 200 9.95 -19.11 -19.22
N GLN A 201 10.92 -20.02 -19.11
CA GLN A 201 11.29 -20.64 -17.83
C GLN A 201 11.77 -19.59 -16.84
N THR A 202 12.56 -18.62 -17.28
CA THR A 202 13.03 -17.51 -16.42
C THR A 202 11.85 -16.64 -15.95
N ALA A 203 10.99 -16.22 -16.87
CA ALA A 203 9.80 -15.42 -16.53
C ALA A 203 8.85 -16.18 -15.58
N THR A 204 8.64 -17.47 -15.82
CA THR A 204 7.84 -18.35 -14.95
C THR A 204 8.42 -18.41 -13.54
N TYR A 205 9.73 -18.57 -13.44
CA TYR A 205 10.42 -18.63 -12.14
C TYR A 205 10.27 -17.31 -11.36
N GLU A 206 10.46 -16.16 -12.02
CA GLU A 206 10.35 -14.85 -11.41
C GLU A 206 8.92 -14.59 -10.88
N VAL A 207 7.89 -14.87 -11.67
CA VAL A 207 6.50 -14.70 -11.25
C VAL A 207 6.13 -15.69 -10.15
N ALA A 208 6.56 -16.96 -10.24
CA ALA A 208 6.29 -17.95 -9.22
C ALA A 208 6.99 -17.62 -7.89
N GLN A 209 8.23 -17.13 -7.94
CA GLN A 209 8.94 -16.67 -6.75
C GLN A 209 8.23 -15.48 -6.09
N SER A 210 7.85 -14.47 -6.86
CA SER A 210 7.10 -13.32 -6.36
C SER A 210 5.78 -13.74 -5.69
N GLY A 211 5.05 -14.67 -6.30
CA GLY A 211 3.83 -15.22 -5.72
C GLY A 211 4.05 -15.99 -4.41
N GLN A 212 5.13 -16.77 -4.33
CA GLN A 212 5.49 -17.48 -3.09
C GLN A 212 5.88 -16.53 -1.96
N GLU A 213 6.67 -15.51 -2.24
CA GLU A 213 7.04 -14.48 -1.28
C GLU A 213 5.80 -13.72 -0.78
N LEU A 214 4.91 -13.32 -1.68
CA LEU A 214 3.64 -12.68 -1.33
C LEU A 214 2.78 -13.58 -0.44
N LEU A 215 2.66 -14.86 -0.77
CA LEU A 215 1.90 -15.83 0.01
C LEU A 215 2.44 -15.95 1.45
N GLN A 216 3.75 -16.04 1.61
CA GLN A 216 4.39 -16.09 2.93
C GLN A 216 4.08 -14.83 3.76
N VAL A 217 4.10 -13.65 3.14
CA VAL A 217 3.80 -12.39 3.83
C VAL A 217 2.31 -12.30 4.19
N LEU A 218 1.41 -12.73 3.30
CA LEU A 218 -0.03 -12.80 3.57
C LEU A 218 -0.31 -13.72 4.77
N GLU A 219 0.23 -14.93 4.78
CA GLU A 219 0.08 -15.89 5.88
C GLU A 219 0.68 -15.37 7.20
N ALA A 220 1.87 -14.77 7.16
CA ALA A 220 2.54 -14.24 8.33
C ALA A 220 1.84 -13.01 8.94
N SER A 221 1.22 -12.17 8.10
CA SER A 221 0.54 -10.94 8.56
C SER A 221 -0.74 -11.24 9.35
N GLY A 222 -1.40 -12.37 9.08
CA GLY A 222 -2.72 -12.70 9.61
C GLY A 222 -3.83 -11.72 9.21
N LEU A 223 -3.57 -10.81 8.24
CA LEU A 223 -4.52 -9.82 7.78
C LEU A 223 -5.39 -10.41 6.66
N ASN A 224 -6.70 -10.22 6.77
CA ASN A 224 -7.60 -10.58 5.68
C ASN A 224 -7.49 -9.56 4.55
N VAL A 225 -6.82 -9.97 3.46
CA VAL A 225 -6.71 -9.22 2.21
C VAL A 225 -7.55 -9.94 1.17
N MET A 226 -8.53 -9.25 0.60
CA MET A 226 -9.43 -9.83 -0.41
C MET A 226 -8.91 -9.56 -1.81
N SER A 227 -8.94 -10.58 -2.68
CA SER A 227 -8.70 -10.43 -4.11
C SER A 227 -9.95 -9.89 -4.80
N ASP A 228 -11.10 -10.48 -4.48
CA ASP A 228 -12.43 -10.08 -4.97
C ASP A 228 -13.49 -10.30 -3.87
N ALA A 229 -14.78 -10.19 -4.22
CA ALA A 229 -15.88 -10.38 -3.28
C ALA A 229 -15.98 -11.81 -2.69
N GLN A 230 -15.33 -12.80 -3.31
CA GLN A 230 -15.50 -14.23 -2.97
C GLN A 230 -14.21 -14.87 -2.45
N TYR A 231 -13.02 -14.39 -2.89
CA TYR A 231 -11.75 -15.06 -2.63
C TYR A 231 -10.79 -14.19 -1.82
N SER A 232 -10.17 -14.83 -0.81
CA SER A 232 -9.04 -14.22 -0.13
C SER A 232 -7.81 -14.16 -1.04
N GLY A 233 -6.93 -13.20 -0.78
CA GLY A 233 -5.66 -13.06 -1.50
C GLY A 233 -4.82 -14.34 -1.45
N GLU A 234 -4.75 -15.02 -0.29
CA GLU A 234 -4.03 -16.29 -0.15
C GLU A 234 -4.58 -17.37 -1.09
N THR A 235 -5.91 -17.54 -1.12
CA THR A 235 -6.55 -18.53 -2.00
C THR A 235 -6.29 -18.19 -3.45
N ARG A 236 -6.34 -16.92 -3.80
CA ARG A 236 -6.10 -16.45 -5.18
C ARG A 236 -4.67 -16.69 -5.62
N VAL A 237 -3.69 -16.35 -4.78
CA VAL A 237 -2.26 -16.57 -5.06
C VAL A 237 -1.98 -18.05 -5.23
N LYS A 238 -2.47 -18.92 -4.33
CA LYS A 238 -2.31 -20.39 -4.44
C LYS A 238 -2.87 -20.93 -5.76
N ALA A 239 -4.08 -20.52 -6.12
CA ALA A 239 -4.71 -20.96 -7.37
C ALA A 239 -3.94 -20.49 -8.62
N LEU A 240 -3.42 -19.27 -8.63
CA LEU A 240 -2.61 -18.75 -9.74
C LEU A 240 -1.26 -19.46 -9.84
N LEU A 241 -0.59 -19.73 -8.73
CA LEU A 241 0.67 -20.48 -8.72
C LEU A 241 0.49 -21.92 -9.26
N GLU A 242 -0.58 -22.61 -8.88
CA GLU A 242 -0.93 -23.93 -9.41
C GLU A 242 -1.21 -23.86 -10.91
N TYR A 243 -2.01 -22.90 -11.35
CA TYR A 243 -2.32 -22.69 -12.76
C TYR A 243 -1.06 -22.42 -13.61
N ILE A 244 -0.15 -21.56 -13.13
CA ILE A 244 1.13 -21.27 -13.81
C ILE A 244 1.99 -22.53 -13.92
N ALA A 245 2.06 -23.34 -12.86
CA ALA A 245 2.83 -24.58 -12.86
C ALA A 245 2.28 -25.61 -13.86
N ASP A 246 0.97 -25.80 -13.90
CA ASP A 246 0.31 -26.70 -14.85
C ASP A 246 0.53 -26.25 -16.30
N ARG A 247 0.35 -24.95 -16.58
CA ARG A 247 0.58 -24.40 -17.92
C ARG A 247 2.03 -24.48 -18.37
N MET A 248 2.98 -24.27 -17.46
CA MET A 248 4.39 -24.45 -17.78
C MET A 248 4.70 -25.91 -18.16
N GLY A 249 4.08 -26.88 -17.47
CA GLY A 249 4.17 -28.30 -17.83
C GLY A 249 3.68 -28.58 -19.26
N ASP A 250 2.51 -28.05 -19.65
CA ASP A 250 1.97 -28.18 -21.01
C ASP A 250 2.92 -27.59 -22.07
N ILE A 251 3.53 -26.43 -21.78
CA ILE A 251 4.48 -25.75 -22.66
C ILE A 251 5.78 -26.54 -22.80
N ASP A 252 6.33 -27.09 -21.71
CA ASP A 252 7.51 -27.94 -21.75
C ASP A 252 7.28 -29.20 -22.59
N ASP A 253 6.12 -29.83 -22.50
CA ASP A 253 5.75 -30.99 -23.31
C ASP A 253 5.68 -30.65 -24.79
N LEU A 254 5.03 -29.54 -25.16
CA LEU A 254 4.95 -29.05 -26.54
C LEU A 254 6.35 -28.70 -27.09
N GLY A 255 7.17 -28.01 -26.30
CA GLY A 255 8.54 -27.65 -26.62
C GLY A 255 9.41 -28.90 -26.87
N ASN A 256 9.30 -29.93 -25.99
CA ASN A 256 10.02 -31.19 -26.11
C ASN A 256 9.59 -31.97 -27.37
N MET A 257 8.30 -32.07 -27.65
CA MET A 257 7.82 -32.70 -28.89
C MET A 257 8.35 -31.97 -30.12
N ARG A 258 8.38 -30.66 -30.13
CA ARG A 258 8.92 -29.87 -31.23
C ARG A 258 10.43 -30.06 -31.38
N ARG A 259 11.16 -30.09 -30.31
CA ARG A 259 12.62 -30.33 -30.27
C ARG A 259 12.95 -31.69 -30.91
N ILE A 260 12.28 -32.75 -30.50
CA ILE A 260 12.49 -34.12 -31.04
C ILE A 260 12.27 -34.12 -32.55
N LYS A 261 11.20 -33.51 -33.05
CA LYS A 261 10.91 -33.45 -34.46
C LYS A 261 11.95 -32.69 -35.26
N LEU A 262 12.48 -31.58 -34.74
CA LEU A 262 13.57 -30.81 -35.36
C LEU A 262 14.89 -31.59 -35.39
N GLU A 263 15.23 -32.27 -34.29
CA GLU A 263 16.43 -33.11 -34.18
C GLU A 263 16.37 -34.27 -35.20
N GLN A 264 15.22 -34.94 -35.34
CA GLN A 264 14.99 -35.97 -36.37
C GLN A 264 15.14 -35.41 -37.79
N CYS A 265 14.62 -34.20 -38.04
CA CYS A 265 14.76 -33.54 -39.34
C CYS A 265 16.25 -33.24 -39.65
N ILE A 266 17.01 -32.76 -38.69
CA ILE A 266 18.43 -32.49 -38.79
C ILE A 266 19.19 -33.76 -39.14
N GLN A 267 18.94 -34.88 -38.43
CA GLN A 267 19.57 -36.19 -38.69
C GLN A 267 19.27 -36.70 -40.09
N LEU A 268 18.00 -36.57 -40.53
CA LEU A 268 17.64 -36.98 -41.89
C LEU A 268 18.30 -36.13 -42.99
N CYS A 269 18.43 -34.85 -42.77
CA CYS A 269 19.15 -33.94 -43.67
C CYS A 269 20.64 -34.27 -43.75
N GLN A 270 21.27 -34.55 -42.63
CA GLN A 270 22.68 -34.97 -42.56
C GLN A 270 22.88 -36.29 -43.30
N PHE A 271 22.09 -37.30 -42.99
CA PHE A 271 22.15 -38.60 -43.67
C PHE A 271 21.97 -38.47 -45.19
N SER A 272 21.00 -37.66 -45.63
CA SER A 272 20.77 -37.42 -47.08
C SER A 272 21.98 -36.73 -47.74
N ASN A 273 22.64 -35.80 -47.07
CA ASN A 273 23.85 -35.14 -47.58
C ASN A 273 25.04 -36.08 -47.68
N ASP A 274 25.24 -36.91 -46.65
CA ASP A 274 26.31 -37.91 -46.63
C ASP A 274 26.12 -38.96 -47.74
N ALA A 275 24.90 -39.43 -47.95
CA ALA A 275 24.56 -40.37 -49.03
C ALA A 275 24.77 -39.78 -50.41
N LYS A 276 24.67 -38.46 -50.61
CA LYS A 276 24.98 -37.77 -51.85
C LYS A 276 26.49 -37.60 -52.11
N GLN A 277 27.30 -37.50 -51.05
CA GLN A 277 28.72 -37.38 -51.17
C GLN A 277 29.44 -38.71 -51.46
N VAL A 278 28.82 -39.84 -51.18
CA VAL A 278 29.34 -41.17 -51.40
C VAL A 278 29.03 -41.65 -52.86
N ARG A 279 28.18 -40.98 -53.58
CA ARG A 279 27.88 -41.19 -55.00
C ARG A 279 28.74 -40.36 -55.90
#